data_4f3ad6bd8e1d17dc8af3cd730aa63ff4
#
_entry.id   4f3ad6bd8e1d17dc8af3cd730aa63ff4
#
_cell.length_a   1.000
_cell.length_b   1.000
_cell.length_c   1.000
_cell.angle_alpha   90.00
_cell.angle_beta   90.00
_cell.angle_gamma   90.00
#
_symmetry.space_group_name_H-M   'P 1'
#
loop_
_entity.id
_entity.type
_entity.pdbx_description
1 polymer ?
#
loop_
_entity_poly.entity_id
_entity_poly.type
_entity_poly.pdbx_seq_one_letter_code
_entity_poly.pdbx_strand_id
1 'polypeptide(L)'
;PSIEVLKKMNRIGLRKMGDPDMHAHLGINSVPIQMAVLYQVPLIIWGEHGFMNLGGMHSYKDMVEYTARYRKEHNLRGYDWYDFVEEEGITEQEMLWGKYPDDEDIERVDVRGIFISNYFGWNQNEHAELMVETYGFEINPGQFDRTYKRDSNLNNIHDNGVHDYMKYV
;
A
#
# COMPACT_ATOMS: atom_id res chain seq x y z
N PRO A 1 -10.61 10.48 -5.55
CA PRO A 1 -11.98 9.98 -5.36
C PRO A 1 -12.78 10.84 -4.39
N SER A 2 -14.11 10.79 -4.48
CA SER A 2 -14.97 11.46 -3.52
C SER A 2 -15.07 10.66 -2.21
N ILE A 3 -15.44 11.33 -1.10
CA ILE A 3 -15.67 10.65 0.18
C ILE A 3 -16.74 9.55 0.06
N GLU A 4 -17.76 9.77 -0.76
CA GLU A 4 -18.82 8.78 -0.97
C GLU A 4 -18.29 7.52 -1.68
N VAL A 5 -17.42 7.67 -2.66
CA VAL A 5 -16.75 6.53 -3.32
C VAL A 5 -15.87 5.77 -2.31
N LEU A 6 -15.10 6.48 -1.50
CA LEU A 6 -14.25 5.84 -0.46
C LEU A 6 -15.09 5.03 0.54
N LYS A 7 -16.22 5.58 1.02
CA LYS A 7 -17.14 4.86 1.91
C LYS A 7 -17.72 3.60 1.26
N LYS A 8 -18.07 3.67 -0.02
CA LYS A 8 -18.53 2.48 -0.78
C LYS A 8 -17.41 1.45 -0.87
N MET A 9 -16.20 1.87 -1.24
CA MET A 9 -15.05 0.98 -1.33
C MET A 9 -14.70 0.30 -0.01
N ASN A 10 -14.78 1.00 1.12
CA ASN A 10 -14.59 0.40 2.44
C ASN A 10 -15.57 -0.75 2.69
N ARG A 11 -16.88 -0.53 2.38
CA ARG A 11 -17.89 -1.57 2.55
C ARG A 11 -17.68 -2.75 1.60
N ILE A 12 -17.33 -2.47 0.35
CA ILE A 12 -17.07 -3.51 -0.66
C ILE A 12 -15.82 -4.30 -0.27
N GLY A 13 -14.74 -3.61 0.09
CA GLY A 13 -13.49 -4.22 0.50
C GLY A 13 -13.67 -5.13 1.72
N LEU A 14 -14.38 -4.65 2.74
CA LEU A 14 -14.69 -5.46 3.92
C LEU A 14 -15.50 -6.71 3.57
N ARG A 15 -16.51 -6.60 2.70
CA ARG A 15 -17.36 -7.74 2.32
C ARG A 15 -16.63 -8.76 1.43
N LYS A 16 -15.85 -8.29 0.45
CA LYS A 16 -15.21 -9.17 -0.55
C LYS A 16 -13.91 -9.80 -0.04
N MET A 17 -13.14 -9.07 0.73
CA MET A 17 -11.78 -9.48 1.09
C MET A 17 -11.42 -9.29 2.57
N GLY A 18 -12.37 -8.86 3.40
CA GLY A 18 -12.13 -8.60 4.80
C GLY A 18 -11.25 -7.37 5.06
N ASP A 19 -11.07 -6.51 4.07
CA ASP A 19 -10.17 -5.36 4.11
C ASP A 19 -10.90 -4.05 3.82
N PRO A 20 -11.19 -3.22 4.83
CA PRO A 20 -11.81 -1.93 4.62
C PRO A 20 -10.85 -0.91 3.99
N ASP A 21 -9.54 -1.13 4.06
CA ASP A 21 -8.51 -0.20 3.58
C ASP A 21 -8.10 -0.44 2.13
N MET A 22 -8.81 -1.32 1.41
CA MET A 22 -8.49 -1.65 0.03
C MET A 22 -8.39 -0.42 -0.89
N HIS A 23 -9.16 0.62 -0.62
CA HIS A 23 -9.07 1.89 -1.35
C HIS A 23 -7.69 2.56 -1.18
N ALA A 24 -7.13 2.52 0.02
CA ALA A 24 -5.79 3.06 0.29
C ALA A 24 -4.71 2.21 -0.40
N HIS A 25 -4.82 0.89 -0.30
CA HIS A 25 -3.91 -0.02 -0.99
C HIS A 25 -3.94 0.19 -2.51
N LEU A 26 -5.12 0.33 -3.10
CA LEU A 26 -5.24 0.62 -4.53
C LEU A 26 -4.55 1.93 -4.90
N GLY A 27 -4.78 3.01 -4.13
CA GLY A 27 -4.19 4.33 -4.38
C GLY A 27 -2.67 4.34 -4.24
N ILE A 28 -2.16 3.83 -3.13
CA ILE A 28 -0.71 3.76 -2.87
C ILE A 28 0.00 2.96 -3.98
N ASN A 29 -0.64 1.92 -4.48
CA ASN A 29 -0.03 1.04 -5.46
C ASN A 29 -0.26 1.46 -6.93
N SER A 30 -1.07 2.46 -7.21
CA SER A 30 -1.36 2.91 -8.59
C SER A 30 -0.89 4.35 -8.85
N VAL A 31 -1.17 5.27 -7.94
CA VAL A 31 -0.91 6.70 -8.15
C VAL A 31 0.58 7.03 -8.33
N PRO A 32 1.53 6.47 -7.55
CA PRO A 32 2.95 6.75 -7.77
C PRO A 32 3.42 6.31 -9.17
N ILE A 33 2.91 5.18 -9.67
CA ILE A 33 3.28 4.69 -10.99
C ILE A 33 2.67 5.58 -12.09
N GLN A 34 1.41 6.01 -11.93
CA GLN A 34 0.79 6.98 -12.83
C GLN A 34 1.61 8.28 -12.90
N MET A 35 2.08 8.78 -11.75
CA MET A 35 2.91 9.99 -11.70
C MET A 35 4.29 9.77 -12.32
N ALA A 36 4.90 8.60 -12.08
CA ALA A 36 6.17 8.25 -12.70
C ALA A 36 6.07 8.25 -14.23
N VAL A 37 5.03 7.65 -14.78
CA VAL A 37 4.75 7.66 -16.23
C VAL A 37 4.50 9.08 -16.72
N LEU A 38 3.63 9.84 -16.04
CA LEU A 38 3.25 11.20 -16.44
C LEU A 38 4.46 12.15 -16.48
N TYR A 39 5.31 12.07 -15.46
CA TYR A 39 6.47 12.95 -15.31
C TYR A 39 7.77 12.35 -15.85
N GLN A 40 7.70 11.19 -16.48
CA GLN A 40 8.85 10.49 -17.06
C GLN A 40 9.96 10.22 -16.03
N VAL A 41 9.57 9.78 -14.84
CA VAL A 41 10.49 9.40 -13.76
C VAL A 41 10.73 7.88 -13.78
N PRO A 42 11.93 7.42 -14.14
CA PRO A 42 12.18 5.99 -14.37
C PRO A 42 12.37 5.17 -13.09
N LEU A 43 12.52 5.82 -11.93
CA LEU A 43 12.80 5.10 -10.68
C LEU A 43 11.86 5.52 -9.57
N ILE A 44 11.24 4.53 -8.92
CA ILE A 44 10.48 4.68 -7.68
C ILE A 44 11.20 3.89 -6.59
N ILE A 45 11.46 4.53 -5.45
CA ILE A 45 12.02 3.88 -4.27
C ILE A 45 10.92 3.73 -3.23
N TRP A 46 10.60 2.48 -2.90
CA TRP A 46 9.64 2.13 -1.87
C TRP A 46 10.35 2.00 -0.53
N GLY A 47 9.87 2.73 0.48
CA GLY A 47 10.36 2.66 1.85
C GLY A 47 9.84 1.44 2.62
N GLU A 48 8.76 0.84 2.13
CA GLU A 48 8.16 -0.34 2.70
C GLU A 48 9.08 -1.56 2.56
N HIS A 49 9.01 -2.46 3.54
CA HIS A 49 9.61 -3.78 3.42
C HIS A 49 8.57 -4.73 2.82
N GLY A 50 8.76 -5.10 1.54
CA GLY A 50 7.79 -5.87 0.78
C GLY A 50 7.32 -7.15 1.47
N PHE A 51 8.22 -7.87 2.15
CA PHE A 51 7.89 -9.12 2.84
C PHE A 51 7.26 -8.93 4.22
N MET A 52 7.55 -7.86 4.93
CA MET A 52 7.14 -7.68 6.33
C MET A 52 5.95 -6.73 6.48
N ASN A 53 5.84 -5.71 5.66
CA ASN A 53 4.84 -4.67 5.86
C ASN A 53 3.54 -4.90 5.10
N LEU A 54 3.59 -5.58 3.97
CA LEU A 54 2.43 -5.74 3.10
C LEU A 54 1.59 -6.97 3.41
N GLY A 55 2.10 -7.88 4.23
CA GLY A 55 1.43 -9.15 4.52
C GLY A 55 1.30 -10.04 3.27
N GLY A 56 0.71 -11.20 3.42
CA GLY A 56 0.49 -12.12 2.30
C GLY A 56 1.53 -13.24 2.21
N MET A 57 1.31 -14.15 1.28
CA MET A 57 2.20 -15.28 1.04
C MET A 57 3.31 -14.87 0.06
N HIS A 58 4.50 -14.69 0.59
CA HIS A 58 5.71 -14.41 -0.18
C HIS A 58 6.63 -15.62 -0.17
N SER A 59 7.31 -15.86 -1.27
CA SER A 59 8.39 -16.83 -1.35
C SER A 59 9.72 -16.12 -1.59
N TYR A 60 10.83 -16.79 -1.26
CA TYR A 60 12.17 -16.26 -1.57
C TYR A 60 12.44 -16.14 -3.09
N LYS A 61 11.54 -16.67 -3.91
CA LYS A 61 11.59 -16.59 -5.36
C LYS A 61 10.77 -15.43 -5.92
N ASP A 62 10.01 -14.74 -5.07
CA ASP A 62 9.26 -13.56 -5.49
C ASP A 62 10.21 -12.43 -5.83
N MET A 63 9.77 -11.60 -6.76
CA MET A 63 10.63 -10.55 -7.29
C MET A 63 11.00 -9.53 -6.21
N VAL A 64 12.22 -9.06 -6.26
CA VAL A 64 12.74 -8.00 -5.39
C VAL A 64 12.30 -6.61 -5.84
N GLU A 65 11.67 -6.50 -6.99
CA GLU A 65 11.18 -5.24 -7.56
C GLU A 65 9.64 -5.20 -7.56
N TYR A 66 9.11 -3.98 -7.50
CA TYR A 66 7.70 -3.73 -7.61
C TYR A 66 7.24 -3.89 -9.06
N THR A 67 6.33 -4.80 -9.30
CA THR A 67 5.76 -5.09 -10.63
C THR A 67 4.24 -5.09 -10.61
N ALA A 68 3.60 -4.99 -11.76
CA ALA A 68 2.15 -5.11 -11.89
C ALA A 68 1.63 -6.44 -11.29
N ARG A 69 2.36 -7.53 -11.52
CA ARG A 69 2.04 -8.83 -10.93
C ARG A 69 2.14 -8.81 -9.41
N TYR A 70 3.25 -8.29 -8.85
CA TYR A 70 3.44 -8.15 -7.41
C TYR A 70 2.31 -7.33 -6.78
N ARG A 71 1.98 -6.19 -7.37
CA ARG A 71 0.87 -5.34 -6.95
C ARG A 71 -0.44 -6.12 -6.86
N LYS A 72 -0.81 -6.80 -7.94
CA LYS A 72 -2.09 -7.51 -8.03
C LYS A 72 -2.16 -8.71 -7.09
N GLU A 73 -1.14 -9.55 -7.08
CA GLU A 73 -1.16 -10.81 -6.31
C GLU A 73 -0.99 -10.58 -4.81
N HIS A 74 -0.09 -9.70 -4.41
CA HIS A 74 0.26 -9.51 -2.99
C HIS A 74 -0.46 -8.32 -2.35
N ASN A 75 -0.39 -7.14 -2.96
CA ASN A 75 -0.96 -5.96 -2.34
C ASN A 75 -2.48 -5.87 -2.49
N LEU A 76 -2.99 -6.26 -3.64
CA LEU A 76 -4.40 -6.16 -3.98
C LEU A 76 -5.13 -7.51 -3.88
N ARG A 77 -4.45 -8.58 -3.45
CA ARG A 77 -5.05 -9.90 -3.19
C ARG A 77 -5.83 -10.48 -4.37
N GLY A 78 -5.37 -10.21 -5.58
CA GLY A 78 -6.00 -10.64 -6.83
C GLY A 78 -7.06 -9.69 -7.38
N TYR A 79 -7.45 -8.67 -6.63
CA TYR A 79 -8.40 -7.65 -7.08
C TYR A 79 -7.71 -6.49 -7.78
N ASP A 80 -8.49 -5.66 -8.50
CA ASP A 80 -8.00 -4.44 -9.12
C ASP A 80 -9.11 -3.38 -9.16
N TRP A 81 -8.83 -2.18 -9.65
CA TRP A 81 -9.75 -1.07 -9.70
C TRP A 81 -11.08 -1.39 -10.40
N TYR A 82 -11.06 -2.20 -11.45
CA TYR A 82 -12.24 -2.58 -12.21
C TYR A 82 -13.18 -3.54 -11.46
N ASP A 83 -12.70 -4.24 -10.44
CA ASP A 83 -13.53 -5.11 -9.59
C ASP A 83 -14.48 -4.33 -8.67
N PHE A 84 -14.33 -3.01 -8.62
CA PHE A 84 -15.18 -2.09 -7.88
C PHE A 84 -16.17 -1.35 -8.78
N VAL A 85 -15.98 -1.37 -10.10
CA VAL A 85 -16.88 -0.74 -11.06
C VAL A 85 -18.23 -1.46 -11.04
N GLU A 86 -19.31 -0.68 -11.09
CA GLU A 86 -20.72 -1.11 -10.97
C GLU A 86 -21.14 -1.55 -9.56
N GLU A 87 -20.21 -1.90 -8.69
CA GLU A 87 -20.50 -2.21 -7.28
C GLU A 87 -21.05 -0.97 -6.55
N GLU A 88 -22.18 -1.13 -5.88
CA GLU A 88 -22.87 -0.02 -5.20
C GLU A 88 -23.06 1.24 -6.08
N GLY A 89 -23.08 1.08 -7.41
CA GLY A 89 -23.22 2.17 -8.37
C GLY A 89 -21.98 3.05 -8.50
N ILE A 90 -20.77 2.49 -8.25
CA ILE A 90 -19.52 3.17 -8.56
C ILE A 90 -19.30 3.12 -10.07
N THR A 91 -19.05 4.27 -10.67
CA THR A 91 -18.79 4.38 -12.10
C THR A 91 -17.30 4.16 -12.42
N GLU A 92 -17.00 3.77 -13.65
CA GLU A 92 -15.63 3.65 -14.14
C GLU A 92 -14.86 4.97 -13.95
N GLN A 93 -15.48 6.11 -14.28
CA GLN A 93 -14.88 7.43 -14.13
C GLN A 93 -14.46 7.73 -12.69
N GLU A 94 -15.22 7.27 -11.71
CA GLU A 94 -14.90 7.43 -10.29
C GLU A 94 -13.73 6.54 -9.83
N MET A 95 -13.39 5.50 -10.61
CA MET A 95 -12.30 4.56 -10.30
C MET A 95 -11.01 4.81 -11.07
N LEU A 96 -10.97 5.71 -12.05
CA LEU A 96 -9.78 5.96 -12.89
C LEU A 96 -8.50 6.31 -12.10
N TRP A 97 -8.64 6.89 -10.91
CA TRP A 97 -7.50 7.16 -10.03
C TRP A 97 -6.77 5.90 -9.58
N GLY A 98 -7.46 4.77 -9.52
CA GLY A 98 -6.90 3.47 -9.17
C GLY A 98 -6.39 2.67 -10.37
N LYS A 99 -6.60 3.15 -11.60
CA LYS A 99 -6.16 2.45 -12.80
C LYS A 99 -4.64 2.40 -12.85
N TYR A 100 -4.08 1.19 -12.93
CA TYR A 100 -2.65 1.02 -13.16
C TYR A 100 -2.31 1.38 -14.61
N PRO A 101 -1.19 2.07 -14.88
CA PRO A 101 -0.78 2.38 -16.25
C PRO A 101 -0.61 1.13 -17.11
N ASP A 102 -0.82 1.27 -18.38
CA ASP A 102 -0.65 0.19 -19.34
C ASP A 102 0.85 -0.18 -19.48
N ASP A 103 1.15 -1.44 -19.78
CA ASP A 103 2.53 -1.94 -19.85
C ASP A 103 3.37 -1.15 -20.87
N GLU A 104 2.77 -0.74 -21.99
CA GLU A 104 3.44 0.08 -23.01
C GLU A 104 3.93 1.44 -22.48
N ASP A 105 3.15 2.07 -21.59
CA ASP A 105 3.52 3.34 -20.98
C ASP A 105 4.65 3.15 -19.95
N ILE A 106 4.61 2.05 -19.19
CA ILE A 106 5.65 1.70 -18.21
C ILE A 106 6.96 1.40 -18.94
N GLU A 107 6.91 0.59 -19.99
CA GLU A 107 8.08 0.24 -20.80
C GLU A 107 8.68 1.47 -21.51
N ARG A 108 7.84 2.34 -22.04
CA ARG A 108 8.29 3.58 -22.73
C ARG A 108 9.09 4.50 -21.80
N VAL A 109 8.75 4.55 -20.52
CA VAL A 109 9.44 5.39 -19.53
C VAL A 109 10.55 4.60 -18.80
N ASP A 110 10.54 3.28 -18.93
CA ASP A 110 11.42 2.34 -18.20
C ASP A 110 11.24 2.49 -16.68
N VAL A 111 9.97 2.53 -16.22
CA VAL A 111 9.66 2.70 -14.80
C VAL A 111 10.00 1.44 -14.03
N ARG A 112 10.91 1.57 -13.06
CA ARG A 112 11.27 0.52 -12.12
C ARG A 112 10.92 0.92 -10.70
N GLY A 113 10.33 0.00 -9.95
CA GLY A 113 10.06 0.17 -8.52
C GLY A 113 10.94 -0.75 -7.71
N ILE A 114 11.76 -0.19 -6.82
CA ILE A 114 12.63 -0.98 -5.95
C ILE A 114 12.25 -0.79 -4.48
N PHE A 115 12.37 -1.86 -3.70
CA PHE A 115 12.24 -1.77 -2.24
C PHE A 115 13.61 -1.53 -1.63
N ILE A 116 13.75 -0.40 -0.94
CA ILE A 116 15.04 0.01 -0.36
C ILE A 116 15.60 -1.03 0.62
N SER A 117 14.72 -1.73 1.31
CA SER A 117 15.06 -2.80 2.25
C SER A 117 15.75 -4.01 1.63
N ASN A 118 15.70 -4.17 0.31
CA ASN A 118 16.46 -5.22 -0.39
C ASN A 118 17.95 -4.88 -0.52
N TYR A 119 18.31 -3.61 -0.33
CA TYR A 119 19.67 -3.09 -0.48
C TYR A 119 20.29 -2.71 0.85
N PHE A 120 19.47 -2.34 1.83
CA PHE A 120 19.91 -1.94 3.18
C PHE A 120 19.16 -2.78 4.21
N GLY A 121 19.88 -3.19 5.24
CA GLY A 121 19.25 -3.90 6.37
C GLY A 121 18.13 -3.07 7.00
N TRP A 122 16.99 -3.69 7.21
CA TRP A 122 15.85 -3.04 7.82
C TRP A 122 15.68 -3.53 9.26
N ASN A 123 15.87 -2.61 10.21
CA ASN A 123 15.55 -2.85 11.61
C ASN A 123 14.73 -1.65 12.12
N GLN A 124 13.44 -1.85 12.27
CA GLN A 124 12.51 -0.79 12.64
C GLN A 124 12.86 -0.13 13.97
N ASN A 125 13.28 -0.92 14.96
CA ASN A 125 13.59 -0.39 16.29
C ASN A 125 14.86 0.47 16.26
N GLU A 126 15.93 -0.02 15.65
CA GLU A 126 17.18 0.73 15.49
C GLU A 126 16.96 2.03 14.68
N HIS A 127 16.13 1.97 13.64
CA HIS A 127 15.80 3.15 12.85
C HIS A 127 14.96 4.15 13.67
N ALA A 128 14.00 3.68 14.47
CA ALA A 128 13.21 4.55 15.33
C ALA A 128 14.08 5.23 16.41
N GLU A 129 14.98 4.47 17.05
CA GLU A 129 15.95 5.00 18.01
C GLU A 129 16.86 6.07 17.38
N LEU A 130 17.43 5.75 16.21
CA LEU A 130 18.25 6.70 15.45
C LEU A 130 17.49 8.00 15.13
N MET A 131 16.24 7.90 14.70
CA MET A 131 15.42 9.05 14.37
C MET A 131 15.11 9.91 15.61
N VAL A 132 14.84 9.28 16.75
CA VAL A 132 14.62 9.98 18.02
C VAL A 132 15.89 10.68 18.50
N GLU A 133 17.00 9.95 18.57
CA GLU A 133 18.25 10.46 19.14
C GLU A 133 18.93 11.51 18.27
N THR A 134 18.90 11.31 16.95
CA THR A 134 19.68 12.16 16.02
C THR A 134 18.84 13.31 15.47
N TYR A 135 17.55 13.07 15.19
CA TYR A 135 16.70 14.01 14.46
C TYR A 135 15.55 14.56 15.29
N GLY A 136 15.45 14.18 16.57
CA GLY A 136 14.40 14.67 17.48
C GLY A 136 12.99 14.20 17.08
N PHE A 137 12.87 13.03 16.45
CA PHE A 137 11.57 12.44 16.13
C PHE A 137 10.84 12.09 17.43
N GLU A 138 9.58 12.46 17.53
CA GLU A 138 8.75 12.17 18.70
C GLU A 138 7.94 10.90 18.48
N ILE A 139 8.06 9.96 19.41
CA ILE A 139 7.24 8.74 19.43
C ILE A 139 6.02 8.99 20.31
N ASN A 140 4.87 8.47 19.92
CA ASN A 140 3.67 8.53 20.76
C ASN A 140 3.94 7.88 22.13
N PRO A 141 3.76 8.59 23.25
CA PRO A 141 4.04 8.08 24.58
C PRO A 141 3.11 6.94 25.04
N GLY A 142 1.97 6.77 24.38
CA GLY A 142 0.97 5.75 24.69
C GLY A 142 0.76 4.76 23.54
N GLN A 143 0.02 3.68 23.84
CA GLN A 143 -0.54 2.83 22.80
C GLN A 143 -1.63 3.59 22.03
N PHE A 144 -1.74 3.32 20.74
CA PHE A 144 -2.94 3.70 20.00
C PHE A 144 -4.14 2.89 20.51
N ASP A 145 -5.33 3.48 20.44
CA ASP A 145 -6.56 2.78 20.79
C ASP A 145 -6.70 1.47 19.99
N ARG A 146 -7.04 0.42 20.69
CA ARG A 146 -7.31 -0.92 20.11
C ARG A 146 -6.14 -1.58 19.38
N THR A 147 -4.91 -1.15 19.63
CA THR A 147 -3.69 -1.81 19.15
C THR A 147 -2.59 -1.74 20.19
N TYR A 148 -1.68 -2.70 20.18
CA TYR A 148 -0.48 -2.72 21.03
C TYR A 148 0.68 -1.89 20.45
N LYS A 149 0.55 -1.39 19.24
CA LYS A 149 1.61 -0.65 18.56
C LYS A 149 1.76 0.76 19.12
N ARG A 150 3.00 1.22 19.13
CA ARG A 150 3.38 2.56 19.60
C ARG A 150 3.95 3.43 18.48
N ASP A 151 4.42 2.82 17.43
CA ASP A 151 5.04 3.51 16.32
C ASP A 151 4.04 3.75 15.17
N SER A 152 4.44 4.60 14.25
CA SER A 152 3.60 5.08 13.17
C SER A 152 3.47 4.13 11.98
N ASN A 153 3.78 2.85 12.12
CA ASN A 153 3.58 1.91 11.02
C ASN A 153 2.13 1.43 10.89
N LEU A 154 1.19 2.11 11.52
CA LEU A 154 -0.22 1.92 11.29
C LEU A 154 -0.61 2.61 9.99
N ASN A 155 -1.12 1.84 9.05
CA ASN A 155 -1.57 2.37 7.76
C ASN A 155 -2.77 3.30 7.92
N ASN A 156 -3.63 3.01 8.88
CA ASN A 156 -4.80 3.80 9.18
C ASN A 156 -5.06 3.85 10.68
N ILE A 157 -4.92 5.02 11.26
CA ILE A 157 -5.12 5.24 12.70
C ILE A 157 -6.58 5.01 13.14
N HIS A 158 -7.54 5.16 12.24
CA HIS A 158 -8.96 4.95 12.55
C HIS A 158 -9.34 3.47 12.58
N ASP A 159 -8.57 2.62 11.92
CA ASP A 159 -8.83 1.18 11.77
C ASP A 159 -7.80 0.31 12.47
N ASN A 160 -7.14 0.83 13.50
CA ASN A 160 -6.06 0.17 14.23
C ASN A 160 -6.37 -1.28 14.62
N GLY A 161 -7.54 -1.51 15.22
CA GLY A 161 -7.94 -2.84 15.66
C GLY A 161 -8.23 -3.79 14.51
N VAL A 162 -8.76 -3.28 13.40
CA VAL A 162 -9.01 -4.07 12.18
C VAL A 162 -7.69 -4.49 11.55
N HIS A 163 -6.74 -3.57 11.45
CA HIS A 163 -5.42 -3.85 10.88
C HIS A 163 -4.66 -4.92 11.67
N ASP A 164 -4.65 -4.82 12.99
CA ASP A 164 -4.03 -5.84 13.84
C ASP A 164 -4.75 -7.19 13.71
N TYR A 165 -6.09 -7.19 13.67
CA TYR A 165 -6.88 -8.41 13.47
C TYR A 165 -6.54 -9.08 12.13
N MET A 166 -6.44 -8.31 11.05
CA MET A 166 -6.12 -8.84 9.73
C MET A 166 -4.71 -9.46 9.63
N LYS A 167 -3.77 -9.02 10.46
CA LYS A 167 -2.43 -9.64 10.53
C LYS A 167 -2.40 -10.94 11.34
N TYR A 168 -3.41 -11.18 12.16
CA TYR A 168 -3.52 -12.37 12.97
C TYR A 168 -4.29 -13.52 12.30
N VAL A 169 -5.10 -13.21 11.31
CA VAL A 169 -5.93 -14.17 10.57
C VAL A 169 -5.29 -14.52 9.25
#